data_3b38688e95a641ba232cd97c868531f6
#
_entry.id   3b38688e95a641ba232cd97c868531f6
#
_cell.length_a   1.000
_cell.length_b   1.000
_cell.length_c   1.000
_cell.angle_alpha   90.00
_cell.angle_beta   90.00
_cell.angle_gamma   90.00
#
_symmetry.space_group_name_H-M   'P 1'
#
loop_
_entity.id
_entity.type
_entity.pdbx_description
1 polymer ?
#
loop_
_entity_poly.entity_id
_entity_poly.type
_entity_poly.pdbx_seq_one_letter_code
_entity_poly.pdbx_strand_id
1 'polypeptide(L)'
;FTVTAIATDLKIPRQTLVLPNGDILVAEGRGGSAAKLKPKDVIAGYIKAQGNTKVKGGNRLTLLRDADGDGKYELATVFAEKLNAPYGLAFFDNKLYVANQDELVRFDYQEGQTKASGAPTSIAKLPSEINHHWTKAMTISPDGRFVYVGIGSNSNITERGMAAELDRALVWQIDVATGAHKPYATGLRNPTALAMHPETGQLWAVVNERDELGPDLVPDYLTSVREGGFYGWPYSYWGQNVDTRVMPQDPEKVASAIKPDYSLGAHVAALGLDFSKPAMGEAYAKGAFIGEHGSWNRSDPVGYKVIFVPFIGGQPSGKPIDFVTGFRDAEGKTRGRPVGVTVDPRGALIVADDLSNTV
;
A
#
# COMPACT_ATOMS: atom_id res chain seq x y z
N PHE A 1 -11.15 17.96 13.86
CA PHE A 1 -11.20 16.49 13.81
C PHE A 1 -10.87 15.91 15.18
N THR A 2 -11.49 14.75 15.49
CA THR A 2 -11.17 13.95 16.68
C THR A 2 -10.50 12.66 16.22
N VAL A 3 -9.50 12.21 16.96
CA VAL A 3 -8.83 10.92 16.70
C VAL A 3 -9.29 9.95 17.79
N THR A 4 -9.80 8.79 17.39
CA THR A 4 -10.30 7.76 18.29
C THR A 4 -9.79 6.40 17.82
N ALA A 5 -9.29 5.57 18.73
CA ALA A 5 -8.99 4.17 18.40
C ALA A 5 -10.31 3.40 18.34
N ILE A 6 -10.61 2.82 17.18
CA ILE A 6 -11.81 2.01 16.95
C ILE A 6 -11.57 0.52 17.12
N ALA A 7 -10.30 0.09 17.08
CA ALA A 7 -9.87 -1.26 17.39
C ALA A 7 -8.45 -1.28 17.93
N THR A 8 -8.19 -2.14 18.93
CA THR A 8 -6.88 -2.38 19.54
C THR A 8 -6.56 -3.87 19.49
N ASP A 9 -5.32 -4.23 19.86
CA ASP A 9 -4.88 -5.63 19.97
C ASP A 9 -4.97 -6.44 18.66
N LEU A 10 -4.97 -5.74 17.54
CA LEU A 10 -4.87 -6.35 16.21
C LEU A 10 -3.49 -7.00 16.03
N LYS A 11 -3.34 -7.82 14.99
CA LYS A 11 -2.08 -8.54 14.72
C LYS A 11 -1.43 -8.05 13.44
N ILE A 12 -0.79 -6.89 13.51
CA ILE A 12 -0.14 -6.19 12.39
C ILE A 12 -1.18 -5.81 11.33
N PRO A 13 -2.07 -4.84 11.63
CA PRO A 13 -3.03 -4.32 10.66
C PRO A 13 -2.30 -3.65 9.48
N ARG A 14 -2.84 -3.85 8.29
CA ARG A 14 -2.27 -3.36 7.02
C ARG A 14 -3.25 -2.46 6.29
N GLN A 15 -3.95 -2.97 5.30
CA GLN A 15 -4.96 -2.22 4.59
C GLN A 15 -6.33 -2.39 5.26
N THR A 16 -7.15 -1.38 5.12
CA THR A 16 -8.54 -1.37 5.55
C THR A 16 -9.47 -1.22 4.35
N LEU A 17 -10.68 -1.70 4.48
CA LEU A 17 -11.73 -1.58 3.48
C LEU A 17 -13.07 -1.33 4.17
N VAL A 18 -13.78 -0.29 3.78
CA VAL A 18 -15.15 -0.03 4.25
C VAL A 18 -16.12 -0.71 3.31
N LEU A 19 -16.97 -1.58 3.86
CA LEU A 19 -18.03 -2.27 3.14
C LEU A 19 -19.26 -1.36 2.97
N PRO A 20 -20.19 -1.66 2.03
CA PRO A 20 -21.36 -0.83 1.77
C PRO A 20 -22.25 -0.56 3.00
N ASN A 21 -22.30 -1.49 3.94
CA ASN A 21 -23.06 -1.37 5.19
C ASN A 21 -22.32 -0.61 6.31
N GLY A 22 -21.10 -0.11 6.03
CA GLY A 22 -20.30 0.63 7.02
C GLY A 22 -19.35 -0.25 7.84
N ASP A 23 -19.39 -1.57 7.74
CA ASP A 23 -18.42 -2.45 8.36
C ASP A 23 -17.02 -2.18 7.82
N ILE A 24 -16.00 -2.33 8.65
CA ILE A 24 -14.60 -2.19 8.25
C ILE A 24 -13.93 -3.55 8.28
N LEU A 25 -13.33 -3.95 7.16
CA LEU A 25 -12.41 -5.08 7.12
C LEU A 25 -10.97 -4.59 7.27
N VAL A 26 -10.21 -5.27 8.11
CA VAL A 26 -8.78 -5.00 8.37
C VAL A 26 -7.98 -6.23 7.97
N ALA A 27 -7.07 -6.08 7.02
CA ALA A 27 -6.09 -7.11 6.69
C ALA A 27 -4.99 -7.14 7.76
N GLU A 28 -4.77 -8.29 8.36
CA GLU A 28 -3.73 -8.47 9.37
C GLU A 28 -2.71 -9.50 8.86
N GLY A 29 -1.51 -9.03 8.52
CA GLY A 29 -0.51 -9.89 7.94
C GLY A 29 0.90 -9.35 7.96
N ARG A 30 1.87 -10.28 7.92
CA ARG A 30 3.29 -9.99 7.77
C ARG A 30 3.90 -11.07 6.89
N GLY A 31 4.43 -10.65 5.76
CA GLY A 31 5.08 -11.52 4.77
C GLY A 31 6.56 -11.21 4.58
N GLY A 32 7.09 -11.74 3.48
CA GLY A 32 8.47 -11.58 3.07
C GLY A 32 9.37 -12.68 3.64
N SER A 33 10.17 -13.27 2.76
CA SER A 33 11.09 -14.37 3.12
C SER A 33 12.46 -14.23 2.47
N ALA A 34 12.76 -13.05 1.91
CA ALA A 34 14.02 -12.82 1.20
C ALA A 34 15.24 -13.10 2.07
N ALA A 35 16.12 -13.98 1.61
CA ALA A 35 17.39 -14.22 2.26
C ALA A 35 18.27 -12.96 2.28
N LYS A 36 18.99 -12.75 3.37
CA LYS A 36 19.95 -11.64 3.50
C LYS A 36 21.22 -11.98 2.73
N LEU A 37 21.62 -11.10 1.81
CA LEU A 37 22.72 -11.35 0.89
C LEU A 37 24.07 -10.88 1.42
N LYS A 38 24.08 -9.83 2.23
CA LYS A 38 25.30 -9.16 2.70
C LYS A 38 25.25 -8.87 4.20
N PRO A 39 26.39 -8.73 4.88
CA PRO A 39 26.41 -8.34 6.31
C PRO A 39 25.61 -7.07 6.61
N LYS A 40 25.63 -6.07 5.72
CA LYS A 40 24.81 -4.86 5.84
C LYS A 40 23.30 -5.13 5.91
N ASP A 41 22.82 -6.17 5.23
CA ASP A 41 21.40 -6.55 5.24
C ASP A 41 20.98 -7.12 6.62
N VAL A 42 21.93 -7.75 7.31
CA VAL A 42 21.72 -8.22 8.69
C VAL A 42 21.59 -7.03 9.63
N ILE A 43 22.49 -6.04 9.52
CA ILE A 43 22.47 -4.82 10.33
C ILE A 43 21.20 -4.01 10.05
N ALA A 44 20.89 -3.79 8.79
CA ALA A 44 19.64 -3.12 8.38
C ALA A 44 18.40 -3.86 8.90
N GLY A 45 18.41 -5.20 8.84
CA GLY A 45 17.33 -6.01 9.41
C GLY A 45 17.19 -5.85 10.92
N TYR A 46 18.28 -5.73 11.64
CA TYR A 46 18.27 -5.48 13.09
C TYR A 46 17.70 -4.09 13.41
N ILE A 47 18.14 -3.05 12.70
CA ILE A 47 17.63 -1.68 12.86
C ILE A 47 16.13 -1.61 12.57
N LYS A 48 15.70 -2.19 11.44
CA LYS A 48 14.28 -2.28 11.08
C LYS A 48 13.44 -3.01 12.14
N ALA A 49 13.99 -4.07 12.74
CA ALA A 49 13.31 -4.85 13.76
C ALA A 49 13.07 -4.08 15.07
N GLN A 50 13.92 -3.11 15.40
CA GLN A 50 13.73 -2.25 16.59
C GLN A 50 12.51 -1.32 16.46
N GLY A 51 12.17 -0.91 15.22
CA GLY A 51 11.01 -0.07 14.92
C GLY A 51 9.74 -0.86 14.59
N ASN A 52 9.73 -2.19 14.78
CA ASN A 52 8.58 -3.03 14.49
C ASN A 52 7.96 -3.62 15.76
N THR A 53 6.65 -3.88 15.71
CA THR A 53 5.99 -4.66 16.75
C THR A 53 6.58 -6.08 16.87
N LYS A 54 6.58 -6.63 18.08
CA LYS A 54 6.95 -8.03 18.36
C LYS A 54 5.81 -9.01 18.11
N VAL A 55 4.61 -8.53 17.84
CA VAL A 55 3.43 -9.34 17.57
C VAL A 55 3.63 -10.09 16.24
N LYS A 56 3.21 -11.34 16.17
CA LYS A 56 3.18 -12.11 14.93
C LYS A 56 2.01 -11.64 14.07
N GLY A 57 2.19 -11.65 12.75
CA GLY A 57 1.10 -11.32 11.79
C GLY A 57 -0.10 -12.25 11.97
N GLY A 58 -1.30 -11.68 11.87
CA GLY A 58 -2.55 -12.41 12.10
C GLY A 58 -2.88 -13.42 11.02
N ASN A 59 -2.44 -13.19 9.77
CA ASN A 59 -2.80 -13.99 8.60
C ASN A 59 -4.33 -14.18 8.47
N ARG A 60 -5.07 -13.08 8.71
CA ARG A 60 -6.53 -13.06 8.80
C ARG A 60 -7.11 -11.73 8.33
N LEU A 61 -8.41 -11.70 8.16
CA LEU A 61 -9.21 -10.48 8.12
C LEU A 61 -9.99 -10.34 9.41
N THR A 62 -9.97 -9.17 10.01
CA THR A 62 -10.84 -8.81 11.13
C THR A 62 -11.92 -7.85 10.64
N LEU A 63 -13.17 -8.11 11.00
CA LEU A 63 -14.32 -7.25 10.74
C LEU A 63 -14.61 -6.43 12.00
N LEU A 64 -14.77 -5.14 11.80
CA LEU A 64 -15.21 -4.20 12.81
C LEU A 64 -16.61 -3.67 12.42
N ARG A 65 -17.53 -3.62 13.35
CA ARG A 65 -18.89 -3.10 13.16
C ARG A 65 -19.27 -2.12 14.27
N ASP A 66 -19.74 -0.98 13.83
CA ASP A 66 -20.45 0.02 14.63
C ASP A 66 -21.95 -0.32 14.52
N ALA A 67 -22.49 -0.95 15.56
CA ALA A 67 -23.81 -1.58 15.48
C ALA A 67 -24.96 -0.58 15.62
N ASP A 68 -24.73 0.54 16.31
CA ASP A 68 -25.75 1.57 16.57
C ASP A 68 -25.46 2.91 15.87
N GLY A 69 -24.31 3.02 15.17
CA GLY A 69 -23.94 4.19 14.39
C GLY A 69 -23.36 5.35 15.21
N ASP A 70 -22.91 5.10 16.46
CA ASP A 70 -22.38 6.13 17.35
C ASP A 70 -20.88 6.44 17.10
N GLY A 71 -20.24 5.71 16.17
CA GLY A 71 -18.82 5.85 15.83
C GLY A 71 -17.89 4.99 16.67
N LYS A 72 -18.44 4.15 17.57
CA LYS A 72 -17.70 3.12 18.28
C LYS A 72 -17.97 1.76 17.62
N TYR A 73 -16.99 0.90 17.64
CA TYR A 73 -17.06 -0.39 16.98
C TYR A 73 -17.13 -1.50 18.03
N GLU A 74 -18.35 -1.84 18.48
CA GLU A 74 -18.60 -2.81 19.56
C GLU A 74 -18.24 -4.24 19.15
N LEU A 75 -18.34 -4.54 17.85
CA LEU A 75 -18.02 -5.86 17.35
C LEU A 75 -16.67 -5.84 16.63
N ALA A 76 -15.71 -6.61 17.15
CA ALA A 76 -14.49 -6.97 16.48
C ALA A 76 -14.40 -8.49 16.38
N THR A 77 -14.49 -9.05 15.18
CA THR A 77 -14.50 -10.50 14.98
C THR A 77 -13.63 -10.93 13.80
N VAL A 78 -13.10 -12.15 13.85
CA VAL A 78 -12.32 -12.72 12.74
C VAL A 78 -13.26 -13.11 11.60
N PHE A 79 -13.21 -12.36 10.50
CA PHE A 79 -14.00 -12.61 9.30
C PHE A 79 -13.48 -13.83 8.51
N ALA A 80 -12.17 -13.89 8.27
CA ALA A 80 -11.50 -15.01 7.61
C ALA A 80 -10.11 -15.22 8.20
N GLU A 81 -9.68 -16.47 8.29
CA GLU A 81 -8.38 -16.84 8.84
C GLU A 81 -7.61 -17.78 7.90
N LYS A 82 -6.37 -18.13 8.27
CA LYS A 82 -5.48 -19.00 7.49
C LYS A 82 -5.13 -18.43 6.11
N LEU A 83 -5.13 -17.10 6.00
CA LEU A 83 -4.64 -16.40 4.84
C LEU A 83 -3.10 -16.36 4.85
N ASN A 84 -2.49 -16.04 3.70
CA ASN A 84 -1.03 -15.94 3.61
C ASN A 84 -0.58 -14.49 3.50
N ALA A 85 -0.33 -13.83 4.63
CA ALA A 85 0.05 -12.43 4.71
C ALA A 85 -0.85 -11.54 3.82
N PRO A 86 -2.16 -11.44 4.09
CA PRO A 86 -3.07 -10.61 3.32
C PRO A 86 -2.65 -9.14 3.42
N TYR A 87 -2.81 -8.41 2.31
CA TYR A 87 -2.49 -7.00 2.24
C TYR A 87 -3.57 -6.19 1.54
N GLY A 88 -3.69 -6.27 0.22
CA GLY A 88 -4.67 -5.53 -0.56
C GLY A 88 -6.08 -6.08 -0.42
N LEU A 89 -7.06 -5.19 -0.34
CA LEU A 89 -8.48 -5.50 -0.24
C LEU A 89 -9.25 -4.72 -1.30
N ALA A 90 -10.26 -5.35 -1.91
CA ALA A 90 -11.24 -4.67 -2.75
C ALA A 90 -12.59 -5.35 -2.65
N PHE A 91 -13.66 -4.61 -2.91
CA PHE A 91 -15.03 -5.11 -2.89
C PHE A 91 -15.79 -4.64 -4.12
N PHE A 92 -16.51 -5.56 -4.75
CA PHE A 92 -17.39 -5.23 -5.87
C PHE A 92 -18.46 -6.31 -6.00
N ASP A 93 -19.72 -5.90 -6.17
CA ASP A 93 -20.87 -6.78 -6.44
C ASP A 93 -20.91 -8.03 -5.55
N ASN A 94 -20.95 -7.82 -4.25
CA ASN A 94 -20.98 -8.89 -3.23
C ASN A 94 -19.79 -9.89 -3.33
N LYS A 95 -18.67 -9.43 -3.83
CA LYS A 95 -17.42 -10.19 -3.88
C LYS A 95 -16.33 -9.41 -3.13
N LEU A 96 -15.71 -10.07 -2.18
CA LEU A 96 -14.54 -9.56 -1.47
C LEU A 96 -13.29 -10.17 -2.06
N TYR A 97 -12.43 -9.35 -2.62
CA TYR A 97 -11.13 -9.75 -3.15
C TYR A 97 -10.03 -9.46 -2.13
N VAL A 98 -9.12 -10.41 -1.98
CA VAL A 98 -7.99 -10.32 -1.04
C VAL A 98 -6.71 -10.70 -1.75
N ALA A 99 -5.75 -9.80 -1.78
CA ALA A 99 -4.41 -10.10 -2.25
C ALA A 99 -3.55 -10.60 -1.08
N ASN A 100 -3.33 -11.91 -1.03
CA ASN A 100 -2.29 -12.53 -0.22
C ASN A 100 -0.92 -12.26 -0.84
N GLN A 101 0.17 -12.58 -0.13
CA GLN A 101 1.51 -12.39 -0.69
C GLN A 101 1.80 -13.27 -1.91
N ASP A 102 1.04 -14.34 -2.15
CA ASP A 102 1.28 -15.39 -3.16
C ASP A 102 0.08 -15.67 -4.08
N GLU A 103 -1.10 -15.14 -3.76
CA GLU A 103 -2.28 -15.32 -4.61
C GLU A 103 -3.35 -14.25 -4.38
N LEU A 104 -4.11 -13.96 -5.43
CA LEU A 104 -5.37 -13.23 -5.38
C LEU A 104 -6.50 -14.23 -5.14
N VAL A 105 -7.27 -14.02 -4.08
CA VAL A 105 -8.42 -14.84 -3.73
C VAL A 105 -9.70 -14.03 -3.65
N ARG A 106 -10.85 -14.68 -3.77
CA ARG A 106 -12.18 -14.08 -3.69
C ARG A 106 -13.06 -14.85 -2.71
N PHE A 107 -13.75 -14.12 -1.85
CA PHE A 107 -14.86 -14.61 -1.04
C PHE A 107 -16.19 -14.12 -1.61
N ASP A 108 -17.21 -14.95 -1.56
CA ASP A 108 -18.59 -14.51 -1.68
C ASP A 108 -19.00 -13.83 -0.37
N TYR A 109 -19.69 -12.69 -0.48
CA TYR A 109 -20.09 -11.87 0.66
C TYR A 109 -21.60 -11.64 0.63
N GLN A 110 -22.21 -11.74 1.78
CA GLN A 110 -23.59 -11.32 2.00
C GLN A 110 -23.59 -10.16 2.99
N GLU A 111 -24.35 -9.13 2.72
CA GLU A 111 -24.46 -7.98 3.60
C GLU A 111 -24.84 -8.40 5.02
N GLY A 112 -24.13 -7.84 5.99
CA GLY A 112 -24.34 -8.13 7.41
C GLY A 112 -23.64 -9.39 7.93
N GLN A 113 -23.05 -10.24 7.08
CA GLN A 113 -22.29 -11.39 7.58
C GLN A 113 -21.03 -10.93 8.32
N THR A 114 -20.73 -11.59 9.43
CA THR A 114 -19.57 -11.30 10.28
C THR A 114 -18.43 -12.29 10.13
N LYS A 115 -18.63 -13.33 9.32
CA LYS A 115 -17.66 -14.40 9.05
C LYS A 115 -17.83 -14.90 7.63
N ALA A 116 -16.74 -15.22 6.96
CA ALA A 116 -16.76 -15.84 5.64
C ALA A 116 -17.52 -17.19 5.67
N SER A 117 -18.38 -17.41 4.69
CA SER A 117 -19.23 -18.61 4.61
C SER A 117 -18.49 -19.87 4.19
N GLY A 118 -17.24 -19.74 3.71
CA GLY A 118 -16.44 -20.88 3.24
C GLY A 118 -15.01 -20.48 2.90
N ALA A 119 -14.28 -21.41 2.29
CA ALA A 119 -12.95 -21.16 1.77
C ALA A 119 -13.01 -20.19 0.57
N PRO A 120 -12.01 -19.32 0.39
CA PRO A 120 -11.97 -18.44 -0.77
C PRO A 120 -11.68 -19.21 -2.06
N THR A 121 -12.15 -18.65 -3.19
CA THR A 121 -11.78 -19.10 -4.53
C THR A 121 -10.48 -18.45 -4.94
N SER A 122 -9.49 -19.24 -5.37
CA SER A 122 -8.25 -18.69 -5.99
C SER A 122 -8.57 -18.15 -7.37
N ILE A 123 -8.13 -16.91 -7.65
CA ILE A 123 -8.31 -16.24 -8.94
C ILE A 123 -7.02 -16.32 -9.76
N ALA A 124 -5.88 -15.93 -9.16
CA ALA A 124 -4.59 -15.93 -9.82
C ALA A 124 -3.46 -16.13 -8.81
N LYS A 125 -2.41 -16.84 -9.19
CA LYS A 125 -1.16 -16.87 -8.41
C LYS A 125 -0.39 -15.56 -8.63
N LEU A 126 0.24 -15.08 -7.56
CA LEU A 126 1.05 -13.87 -7.58
C LEU A 126 2.53 -14.22 -7.36
N PRO A 127 3.47 -13.51 -7.98
CA PRO A 127 4.89 -13.74 -7.78
C PRO A 127 5.27 -13.59 -6.30
N SER A 128 5.78 -14.66 -5.70
CA SER A 128 6.11 -14.72 -4.26
C SER A 128 7.45 -15.38 -3.96
N GLU A 129 8.16 -15.87 -4.97
CA GLU A 129 9.53 -16.35 -4.83
C GLU A 129 10.45 -15.21 -4.39
N ILE A 130 11.38 -15.47 -3.47
CA ILE A 130 12.24 -14.46 -2.83
C ILE A 130 11.42 -13.43 -2.03
N ASN A 131 10.48 -12.77 -2.65
CA ASN A 131 9.46 -11.88 -2.09
C ASN A 131 10.04 -10.79 -1.14
N HIS A 132 11.08 -10.09 -1.59
CA HIS A 132 11.73 -9.01 -0.83
C HIS A 132 10.73 -7.91 -0.47
N HIS A 133 10.03 -7.37 -1.48
CA HIS A 133 8.86 -6.54 -1.29
C HIS A 133 7.61 -7.42 -1.43
N TRP A 134 7.08 -7.83 -0.30
CA TRP A 134 6.04 -8.85 -0.22
C TRP A 134 4.63 -8.31 -0.37
N THR A 135 4.42 -7.02 -0.13
CA THR A 135 3.12 -6.38 -0.20
C THR A 135 2.51 -6.53 -1.59
N LYS A 136 1.20 -6.76 -1.63
CA LYS A 136 0.40 -6.84 -2.84
C LYS A 136 -0.71 -5.82 -2.71
N ALA A 137 -0.36 -4.54 -2.96
CA ALA A 137 -1.35 -3.47 -3.02
C ALA A 137 -2.39 -3.76 -4.10
N MET A 138 -3.64 -3.42 -3.86
CA MET A 138 -4.70 -3.77 -4.79
C MET A 138 -5.78 -2.69 -4.85
N THR A 139 -6.36 -2.53 -6.02
CA THR A 139 -7.64 -1.86 -6.24
C THR A 139 -8.41 -2.55 -7.36
N ILE A 140 -9.70 -2.23 -7.51
CA ILE A 140 -10.56 -2.81 -8.56
C ILE A 140 -11.03 -1.72 -9.52
N SER A 141 -11.20 -2.07 -10.81
CA SER A 141 -11.73 -1.17 -11.81
C SER A 141 -13.19 -0.77 -11.49
N PRO A 142 -13.65 0.41 -11.91
CA PRO A 142 -15.01 0.86 -11.61
C PRO A 142 -16.13 -0.05 -12.13
N ASP A 143 -15.88 -0.83 -13.18
CA ASP A 143 -16.79 -1.84 -13.73
C ASP A 143 -16.67 -3.22 -13.07
N GLY A 144 -15.75 -3.37 -12.11
CA GLY A 144 -15.51 -4.63 -11.39
C GLY A 144 -14.83 -5.72 -12.20
N ARG A 145 -14.45 -5.45 -13.46
CA ARG A 145 -13.87 -6.46 -14.36
C ARG A 145 -12.43 -6.79 -14.06
N PHE A 146 -11.64 -5.79 -13.67
CA PHE A 146 -10.21 -5.95 -13.47
C PHE A 146 -9.80 -5.59 -12.04
N VAL A 147 -8.93 -6.41 -11.48
CA VAL A 147 -8.16 -6.07 -10.27
C VAL A 147 -6.76 -5.65 -10.71
N TYR A 148 -6.28 -4.54 -10.17
CA TYR A 148 -4.92 -4.08 -10.33
C TYR A 148 -4.12 -4.45 -9.09
N VAL A 149 -2.97 -5.13 -9.27
CA VAL A 149 -2.12 -5.58 -8.16
C VAL A 149 -0.71 -5.04 -8.32
N GLY A 150 -0.26 -4.28 -7.32
CA GLY A 150 1.11 -3.81 -7.23
C GLY A 150 2.04 -4.92 -6.74
N ILE A 151 3.11 -5.17 -7.48
CA ILE A 151 4.10 -6.20 -7.18
C ILE A 151 5.48 -5.56 -7.11
N GLY A 152 6.02 -5.41 -5.91
CA GLY A 152 7.32 -4.80 -5.70
C GLY A 152 8.50 -5.65 -6.15
N SER A 153 9.66 -5.05 -6.34
CA SER A 153 10.91 -5.71 -6.74
C SER A 153 11.39 -6.74 -5.71
N ASN A 154 12.25 -7.64 -6.14
CA ASN A 154 12.93 -8.59 -5.26
C ASN A 154 14.25 -8.07 -4.68
N SER A 155 14.64 -6.85 -5.03
CA SER A 155 15.89 -6.23 -4.58
C SER A 155 15.75 -4.71 -4.48
N ASN A 156 16.79 -4.04 -3.98
CA ASN A 156 16.86 -2.59 -4.00
C ASN A 156 17.16 -2.06 -5.41
N ILE A 157 18.22 -2.59 -6.03
CA ILE A 157 18.72 -2.18 -7.35
C ILE A 157 19.28 -3.38 -8.14
N THR A 158 18.54 -4.48 -8.21
CA THR A 158 18.93 -5.70 -8.95
C THR A 158 20.09 -6.51 -8.36
N GLU A 159 20.37 -6.41 -7.05
CA GLU A 159 21.46 -7.15 -6.39
C GLU A 159 21.30 -8.68 -6.45
N ARG A 160 20.09 -9.15 -6.78
CA ARG A 160 19.78 -10.57 -6.97
C ARG A 160 19.85 -10.99 -8.45
N GLY A 161 20.26 -10.07 -9.34
CA GLY A 161 20.27 -10.26 -10.78
C GLY A 161 18.90 -9.96 -11.43
N MET A 162 18.93 -9.59 -12.71
CA MET A 162 17.72 -9.22 -13.47
C MET A 162 16.70 -10.36 -13.57
N ALA A 163 17.15 -11.61 -13.60
CA ALA A 163 16.26 -12.77 -13.65
C ALA A 163 15.36 -12.88 -12.40
N ALA A 164 15.83 -12.40 -11.24
CA ALA A 164 15.02 -12.36 -10.02
C ALA A 164 13.92 -11.29 -10.06
N GLU A 165 13.98 -10.37 -11.00
CA GLU A 165 13.03 -9.28 -11.18
C GLU A 165 11.96 -9.56 -12.25
N LEU A 166 11.96 -10.78 -12.81
CA LEU A 166 10.92 -11.19 -13.75
C LEU A 166 9.54 -11.10 -13.05
N ASP A 167 8.57 -10.46 -13.71
CA ASP A 167 7.22 -10.19 -13.19
C ASP A 167 7.20 -9.42 -11.85
N ARG A 168 8.21 -8.56 -11.63
CA ARG A 168 8.34 -7.72 -10.44
C ARG A 168 8.46 -6.24 -10.83
N ALA A 169 8.37 -5.35 -9.84
CA ALA A 169 8.45 -3.89 -9.99
C ALA A 169 7.43 -3.35 -11.02
N LEU A 170 6.16 -3.75 -10.84
CA LEU A 170 5.10 -3.47 -11.81
C LEU A 170 3.72 -3.45 -11.16
N VAL A 171 2.73 -3.07 -11.94
CA VAL A 171 1.31 -3.29 -11.66
C VAL A 171 0.77 -4.31 -12.65
N TRP A 172 0.20 -5.40 -12.18
CA TRP A 172 -0.58 -6.34 -12.98
C TRP A 172 -2.03 -5.89 -13.08
N GLN A 173 -2.62 -6.10 -14.26
CA GLN A 173 -4.06 -6.11 -14.49
C GLN A 173 -4.52 -7.57 -14.57
N ILE A 174 -5.49 -7.96 -13.73
CA ILE A 174 -6.00 -9.33 -13.64
C ILE A 174 -7.49 -9.30 -13.94
N ASP A 175 -7.95 -10.05 -14.92
CA ASP A 175 -9.38 -10.26 -15.21
C ASP A 175 -9.97 -11.19 -14.14
N VAL A 176 -10.96 -10.71 -13.39
CA VAL A 176 -11.49 -11.43 -12.21
C VAL A 176 -12.30 -12.67 -12.57
N ALA A 177 -12.79 -12.76 -13.80
CA ALA A 177 -13.59 -13.89 -14.26
C ALA A 177 -12.72 -15.07 -14.72
N THR A 178 -11.56 -14.77 -15.32
CA THR A 178 -10.70 -15.77 -15.95
C THR A 178 -9.38 -16.00 -15.21
N GLY A 179 -8.94 -15.06 -14.36
CA GLY A 179 -7.62 -15.04 -13.75
C GLY A 179 -6.49 -14.68 -14.72
N ALA A 180 -6.80 -14.41 -15.99
CA ALA A 180 -5.82 -13.95 -16.96
C ALA A 180 -5.23 -12.61 -16.56
N HIS A 181 -3.91 -12.47 -16.67
CA HIS A 181 -3.21 -11.27 -16.24
C HIS A 181 -2.17 -10.82 -17.26
N LYS A 182 -1.85 -9.53 -17.20
CA LYS A 182 -0.78 -8.90 -17.98
C LYS A 182 -0.14 -7.77 -17.17
N PRO A 183 1.11 -7.39 -17.46
CA PRO A 183 1.66 -6.14 -16.99
C PRO A 183 0.81 -4.96 -17.48
N TYR A 184 0.32 -4.13 -16.55
CA TYR A 184 -0.37 -2.89 -16.86
C TYR A 184 0.62 -1.73 -16.99
N ALA A 185 1.58 -1.65 -16.04
CA ALA A 185 2.68 -0.70 -16.08
C ALA A 185 3.89 -1.33 -15.39
N THR A 186 5.09 -0.92 -15.78
CA THR A 186 6.36 -1.47 -15.32
C THR A 186 7.31 -0.40 -14.80
N GLY A 187 8.40 -0.79 -14.14
CA GLY A 187 9.39 0.14 -13.62
C GLY A 187 8.96 0.90 -12.37
N LEU A 188 7.89 0.46 -11.69
CA LEU A 188 7.47 0.95 -10.38
C LEU A 188 8.12 0.06 -9.32
N ARG A 189 9.21 0.54 -8.70
CA ARG A 189 10.03 -0.31 -7.82
C ARG A 189 9.25 -1.07 -6.76
N ASN A 190 8.41 -0.38 -5.99
CA ASN A 190 7.56 -1.00 -4.97
C ASN A 190 6.24 -0.23 -4.83
N PRO A 191 5.23 -0.52 -5.67
CA PRO A 191 3.91 0.08 -5.56
C PRO A 191 3.19 -0.51 -4.34
N THR A 192 3.02 0.30 -3.30
CA THR A 192 2.57 -0.12 -1.96
C THR A 192 1.12 0.21 -1.65
N ALA A 193 0.52 1.13 -2.40
CA ALA A 193 -0.93 1.34 -2.40
C ALA A 193 -1.40 1.77 -3.79
N LEU A 194 -2.61 1.36 -4.14
CA LEU A 194 -3.28 1.65 -5.41
C LEU A 194 -4.69 2.16 -5.12
N ALA A 195 -5.11 3.18 -5.85
CA ALA A 195 -6.49 3.68 -5.78
C ALA A 195 -6.97 4.19 -7.14
N MET A 196 -8.26 4.05 -7.39
CA MET A 196 -8.91 4.66 -8.57
C MET A 196 -9.34 6.08 -8.23
N HIS A 197 -8.96 7.06 -9.04
CA HIS A 197 -9.43 8.43 -8.87
C HIS A 197 -10.95 8.50 -9.10
N PRO A 198 -11.74 8.99 -8.14
CA PRO A 198 -13.21 8.85 -8.19
C PRO A 198 -13.88 9.59 -9.34
N GLU A 199 -13.32 10.72 -9.78
CA GLU A 199 -13.91 11.54 -10.86
C GLU A 199 -13.42 11.11 -12.26
N THR A 200 -12.16 10.63 -12.37
CA THR A 200 -11.55 10.36 -13.68
C THR A 200 -11.45 8.89 -14.03
N GLY A 201 -11.58 8.00 -13.05
CA GLY A 201 -11.33 6.58 -13.22
C GLY A 201 -9.83 6.23 -13.47
N GLN A 202 -8.92 7.20 -13.34
CA GLN A 202 -7.48 6.98 -13.51
C GLN A 202 -6.93 6.18 -12.33
N LEU A 203 -6.12 5.17 -12.61
CA LEU A 203 -5.38 4.42 -11.60
C LEU A 203 -4.22 5.27 -11.07
N TRP A 204 -4.08 5.33 -9.76
CA TRP A 204 -2.98 5.99 -9.04
C TRP A 204 -2.25 5.02 -8.13
N ALA A 205 -0.97 5.29 -7.90
CA ALA A 205 -0.12 4.52 -7.01
C ALA A 205 0.74 5.42 -6.13
N VAL A 206 1.02 4.98 -4.91
CA VAL A 206 2.21 5.42 -4.17
C VAL A 206 3.29 4.36 -4.29
N VAL A 207 4.51 4.80 -4.51
CA VAL A 207 5.65 3.92 -4.81
C VAL A 207 6.82 4.26 -3.90
N ASN A 208 7.37 3.23 -3.26
CA ASN A 208 8.59 3.38 -2.48
C ASN A 208 9.80 3.14 -3.39
N GLU A 209 10.66 4.15 -3.45
CA GLU A 209 11.83 4.15 -4.30
C GLU A 209 13.07 3.51 -3.66
N ARG A 210 14.15 3.47 -4.45
CA ARG A 210 15.38 2.80 -4.06
C ARG A 210 16.13 3.54 -2.96
N ASP A 211 16.76 2.76 -2.10
CA ASP A 211 17.68 3.22 -1.07
C ASP A 211 19.11 3.43 -1.63
N GLU A 212 20.00 3.95 -0.79
CA GLU A 212 21.45 4.03 -1.01
C GLU A 212 21.90 5.09 -2.03
N LEU A 213 21.13 6.18 -2.19
CA LEU A 213 21.57 7.42 -2.86
C LEU A 213 21.64 8.62 -1.88
N GLY A 214 21.80 8.31 -0.60
CA GLY A 214 21.86 9.32 0.47
C GLY A 214 20.51 9.60 1.13
N PRO A 215 20.46 10.54 2.07
CA PRO A 215 19.25 10.80 2.86
C PRO A 215 18.14 11.51 2.07
N ASP A 216 18.47 12.23 0.98
CA ASP A 216 17.53 13.10 0.27
C ASP A 216 17.15 12.58 -1.13
N LEU A 217 17.66 11.40 -1.50
CA LEU A 217 17.35 10.68 -2.74
C LEU A 217 17.12 9.19 -2.51
N VAL A 218 16.20 8.56 -3.22
CA VAL A 218 15.26 9.04 -4.24
C VAL A 218 13.94 9.33 -3.55
N PRO A 219 13.16 10.34 -3.99
CA PRO A 219 11.86 10.57 -3.39
C PRO A 219 10.91 9.40 -3.66
N ASP A 220 10.23 8.93 -2.62
CA ASP A 220 9.00 8.18 -2.78
C ASP A 220 7.96 9.07 -3.48
N TYR A 221 6.99 8.50 -4.20
CA TYR A 221 6.13 9.32 -5.03
C TYR A 221 4.69 8.84 -5.14
N LEU A 222 3.81 9.77 -5.47
CA LEU A 222 2.45 9.54 -5.94
C LEU A 222 2.41 9.77 -7.45
N THR A 223 1.82 8.84 -8.20
CA THR A 223 1.74 8.95 -9.67
C THR A 223 0.48 8.31 -10.24
N SER A 224 -0.01 8.90 -11.34
CA SER A 224 -0.97 8.25 -12.21
C SER A 224 -0.30 7.08 -12.93
N VAL A 225 -0.96 5.92 -12.95
CA VAL A 225 -0.42 4.71 -13.60
C VAL A 225 -1.06 4.57 -14.97
N ARG A 226 -0.24 4.63 -16.02
CA ARG A 226 -0.68 4.57 -17.43
C ARG A 226 -0.46 3.18 -17.99
N GLU A 227 -1.44 2.66 -18.72
CA GLU A 227 -1.29 1.36 -19.40
C GLU A 227 -0.12 1.38 -20.37
N GLY A 228 0.75 0.35 -20.32
CA GLY A 228 1.99 0.27 -21.09
C GLY A 228 3.10 1.17 -20.59
N GLY A 229 2.88 1.99 -19.54
CA GLY A 229 3.87 2.93 -19.02
C GLY A 229 5.07 2.24 -18.35
N PHE A 230 6.25 2.88 -18.48
CA PHE A 230 7.47 2.50 -17.77
C PHE A 230 7.93 3.65 -16.89
N TYR A 231 8.20 3.38 -15.58
CA TYR A 231 8.47 4.41 -14.56
C TYR A 231 9.93 4.44 -14.07
N GLY A 232 10.83 3.78 -14.79
CA GLY A 232 12.28 3.96 -14.69
C GLY A 232 13.03 2.81 -14.02
N TRP A 233 12.53 2.27 -12.90
CA TRP A 233 13.26 1.22 -12.20
C TRP A 233 13.45 -0.05 -13.07
N PRO A 234 14.64 -0.67 -13.11
CA PRO A 234 15.83 -0.37 -12.33
C PRO A 234 16.80 0.63 -12.98
N TYR A 235 16.63 0.99 -14.25
CA TYR A 235 17.61 1.72 -15.05
C TYR A 235 17.70 3.21 -14.73
N SER A 236 16.60 3.78 -14.27
CA SER A 236 16.52 5.20 -13.90
C SER A 236 15.57 5.40 -12.71
N TYR A 237 15.61 6.58 -12.13
CA TYR A 237 14.74 7.02 -11.05
C TYR A 237 14.21 8.42 -11.31
N TRP A 238 13.07 8.76 -10.76
CA TRP A 238 12.39 10.05 -10.92
C TRP A 238 12.36 10.51 -12.39
N GLY A 239 11.89 9.63 -13.28
CA GLY A 239 11.95 9.79 -14.73
C GLY A 239 13.27 9.29 -15.29
N GLN A 240 13.96 10.14 -16.04
CA GLN A 240 15.12 9.77 -16.86
C GLN A 240 16.49 9.96 -16.16
N ASN A 241 16.52 10.10 -14.81
CA ASN A 241 17.78 10.16 -14.09
C ASN A 241 18.42 8.77 -14.05
N VAL A 242 19.49 8.56 -14.80
CA VAL A 242 20.15 7.25 -14.93
C VAL A 242 20.66 6.74 -13.59
N ASP A 243 20.32 5.51 -13.21
CA ASP A 243 20.97 4.82 -12.11
C ASP A 243 22.23 4.12 -12.60
N THR A 244 23.37 4.75 -12.44
CA THR A 244 24.67 4.27 -12.94
C THR A 244 25.16 3.00 -12.27
N ARG A 245 24.50 2.53 -11.20
CA ARG A 245 24.84 1.30 -10.48
C ARG A 245 24.21 0.06 -11.10
N VAL A 246 23.24 0.24 -12.01
CA VAL A 246 22.57 -0.86 -12.70
C VAL A 246 23.27 -1.15 -14.04
N MET A 247 23.69 -2.39 -14.22
CA MET A 247 24.41 -2.82 -15.43
C MET A 247 23.90 -4.19 -15.92
N PRO A 248 23.76 -4.40 -17.24
CA PRO A 248 23.94 -3.40 -18.29
C PRO A 248 22.84 -2.32 -18.25
N GLN A 249 23.14 -1.14 -18.74
CA GLN A 249 22.15 -0.08 -18.93
C GLN A 249 21.25 -0.35 -20.14
N ASP A 250 20.06 0.24 -20.11
CA ASP A 250 19.11 0.23 -21.23
C ASP A 250 18.69 1.68 -21.55
N PRO A 251 19.42 2.36 -22.47
CA PRO A 251 19.14 3.76 -22.81
C PRO A 251 17.74 3.98 -23.42
N GLU A 252 17.19 3.00 -24.13
CA GLU A 252 15.84 3.10 -24.70
C GLU A 252 14.78 3.09 -23.60
N LYS A 253 14.95 2.20 -22.62
CA LYS A 253 14.10 2.19 -21.42
C LYS A 253 14.20 3.50 -20.65
N VAL A 254 15.40 4.01 -20.41
CA VAL A 254 15.60 5.30 -19.75
C VAL A 254 14.88 6.42 -20.50
N ALA A 255 15.04 6.48 -21.84
CA ALA A 255 14.38 7.48 -22.67
C ALA A 255 12.84 7.41 -22.62
N SER A 256 12.29 6.20 -22.41
CA SER A 256 10.84 5.98 -22.30
C SER A 256 10.28 6.20 -20.89
N ALA A 257 11.14 6.41 -19.87
CA ALA A 257 10.73 6.50 -18.49
C ALA A 257 9.84 7.72 -18.21
N ILE A 258 8.66 7.44 -17.67
CA ILE A 258 7.70 8.45 -17.27
C ILE A 258 8.15 9.05 -15.93
N LYS A 259 8.21 10.37 -15.86
CA LYS A 259 8.45 11.08 -14.61
C LYS A 259 7.19 11.00 -13.75
N PRO A 260 7.31 10.61 -12.45
CA PRO A 260 6.19 10.62 -11.52
C PRO A 260 5.56 12.00 -11.35
N ASP A 261 4.25 12.03 -11.04
CA ASP A 261 3.47 13.26 -10.97
C ASP A 261 3.80 14.10 -9.72
N TYR A 262 4.08 13.45 -8.57
CA TYR A 262 4.24 14.16 -7.30
C TYR A 262 5.25 13.49 -6.36
N SER A 263 6.21 14.27 -5.86
CA SER A 263 7.21 13.84 -4.89
C SER A 263 6.63 13.88 -3.46
N LEU A 264 6.78 12.79 -2.72
CA LEU A 264 6.42 12.70 -1.31
C LEU A 264 7.62 12.97 -0.38
N GLY A 265 8.83 13.04 -0.94
CA GLY A 265 10.08 13.12 -0.20
C GLY A 265 10.78 11.77 -0.09
N ALA A 266 12.10 11.81 0.16
CA ALA A 266 12.90 10.61 0.22
C ALA A 266 12.65 9.82 1.51
N HIS A 267 12.46 8.51 1.39
CA HIS A 267 12.37 7.55 2.49
C HIS A 267 11.16 7.71 3.42
N VAL A 268 10.08 8.36 2.98
CA VAL A 268 8.86 8.50 3.81
C VAL A 268 8.13 7.18 3.98
N ALA A 269 8.39 6.21 3.12
CA ALA A 269 7.77 4.88 3.09
C ALA A 269 6.23 4.97 3.01
N ALA A 270 5.72 5.58 1.95
CA ALA A 270 4.28 5.66 1.70
C ALA A 270 3.68 4.26 1.52
N LEU A 271 2.69 3.88 2.35
CA LEU A 271 2.07 2.55 2.36
C LEU A 271 0.55 2.57 2.21
N GLY A 272 -0.09 3.73 2.34
CA GLY A 272 -1.53 3.90 2.21
C GLY A 272 -1.87 4.99 1.21
N LEU A 273 -2.97 4.81 0.48
CA LEU A 273 -3.52 5.77 -0.48
C LEU A 273 -5.02 5.58 -0.57
N ASP A 274 -5.77 6.64 -0.33
CA ASP A 274 -7.18 6.72 -0.71
C ASP A 274 -7.55 8.14 -1.10
N PHE A 275 -8.50 8.25 -2.02
CA PHE A 275 -9.00 9.55 -2.45
C PHE A 275 -10.06 10.08 -1.49
N SER A 276 -10.05 11.38 -1.31
CA SER A 276 -11.02 12.08 -0.50
C SER A 276 -12.45 11.93 -1.04
N LYS A 277 -13.41 12.13 -0.14
CA LYS A 277 -14.84 12.18 -0.44
C LYS A 277 -15.42 13.53 -0.03
N PRO A 278 -16.50 14.01 -0.64
CA PRO A 278 -17.12 15.31 -0.31
C PRO A 278 -17.46 15.46 1.18
N ALA A 279 -17.79 14.36 1.85
CA ALA A 279 -18.11 14.35 3.29
C ALA A 279 -16.94 14.75 4.20
N MET A 280 -15.68 14.77 3.70
CA MET A 280 -14.50 15.29 4.43
C MET A 280 -14.53 16.82 4.65
N GLY A 281 -15.50 17.52 4.05
CA GLY A 281 -15.62 18.98 4.10
C GLY A 281 -14.79 19.68 3.01
N GLU A 282 -15.11 20.94 2.75
CA GLU A 282 -14.60 21.70 1.59
C GLU A 282 -13.08 21.73 1.50
N ALA A 283 -12.40 21.90 2.64
CA ALA A 283 -10.93 21.97 2.68
C ALA A 283 -10.22 20.67 2.25
N TYR A 284 -10.93 19.55 2.35
CA TYR A 284 -10.39 18.21 2.04
C TYR A 284 -11.26 17.46 1.02
N ALA A 285 -12.15 18.14 0.31
CA ALA A 285 -13.10 17.49 -0.62
C ALA A 285 -12.44 16.87 -1.85
N LYS A 286 -11.28 17.40 -2.28
CA LYS A 286 -10.59 16.97 -3.50
C LYS A 286 -9.11 16.78 -3.24
N GLY A 287 -8.68 15.53 -3.20
CA GLY A 287 -7.29 15.17 -2.98
C GLY A 287 -7.13 13.71 -2.55
N ALA A 288 -5.93 13.39 -2.13
CA ALA A 288 -5.57 12.05 -1.69
C ALA A 288 -4.96 12.07 -0.29
N PHE A 289 -5.39 11.14 0.55
CA PHE A 289 -4.74 10.85 1.83
C PHE A 289 -3.68 9.79 1.63
N ILE A 290 -2.49 10.00 2.21
CA ILE A 290 -1.35 9.11 2.09
C ILE A 290 -0.80 8.82 3.48
N GLY A 291 -0.72 7.51 3.82
CA GLY A 291 -0.07 7.05 5.03
C GLY A 291 1.44 6.91 4.81
N GLU A 292 2.22 7.73 5.49
CA GLU A 292 3.69 7.69 5.48
C GLU A 292 4.20 6.92 6.70
N HIS A 293 4.59 5.67 6.48
CA HIS A 293 5.01 4.74 7.54
C HIS A 293 6.27 5.18 8.29
N GLY A 294 7.11 5.95 7.63
CA GLY A 294 8.30 6.57 8.18
C GLY A 294 9.61 5.84 7.87
N SER A 295 10.67 6.63 7.82
CA SER A 295 12.03 6.20 7.46
C SER A 295 12.64 5.27 8.51
N TRP A 296 13.52 4.40 8.06
CA TRP A 296 14.35 3.55 8.93
C TRP A 296 15.86 3.85 8.79
N ASN A 297 16.24 4.57 7.76
CA ASN A 297 17.61 4.75 7.28
C ASN A 297 18.06 6.22 7.24
N ARG A 298 17.37 7.11 8.00
CA ARG A 298 17.74 8.52 8.14
C ARG A 298 18.13 8.83 9.58
N SER A 299 19.13 9.70 9.74
CA SER A 299 19.50 10.27 11.06
C SER A 299 18.43 11.23 11.57
N ASP A 300 17.80 11.99 10.63
CA ASP A 300 16.63 12.80 10.89
C ASP A 300 15.40 12.09 10.29
N PRO A 301 14.60 11.38 11.11
CA PRO A 301 13.48 10.59 10.63
C PRO A 301 12.39 11.42 9.99
N VAL A 302 11.87 10.96 8.85
CA VAL A 302 10.77 11.57 8.07
C VAL A 302 9.60 10.61 7.92
N GLY A 303 8.44 11.12 7.50
CA GLY A 303 7.19 10.37 7.48
C GLY A 303 6.58 10.28 8.88
N TYR A 304 6.07 9.12 9.30
CA TYR A 304 5.37 8.91 10.57
C TYR A 304 4.16 9.82 10.72
N LYS A 305 3.37 9.94 9.66
CA LYS A 305 2.20 10.81 9.59
C LYS A 305 1.26 10.38 8.47
N VAL A 306 0.08 10.93 8.48
CA VAL A 306 -0.81 10.92 7.31
C VAL A 306 -0.83 12.31 6.73
N ILE A 307 -0.59 12.42 5.44
CA ILE A 307 -0.66 13.67 4.69
C ILE A 307 -1.88 13.69 3.78
N PHE A 308 -2.33 14.89 3.47
CA PHE A 308 -3.29 15.17 2.41
C PHE A 308 -2.62 15.90 1.27
N VAL A 309 -2.72 15.38 0.06
CA VAL A 309 -2.26 16.03 -1.17
C VAL A 309 -3.48 16.57 -1.91
N PRO A 310 -3.64 17.91 -2.02
CA PRO A 310 -4.74 18.49 -2.76
C PRO A 310 -4.68 18.14 -4.25
N PHE A 311 -5.85 18.04 -4.90
CA PHE A 311 -5.99 17.81 -6.34
C PHE A 311 -6.81 18.92 -6.99
N ILE A 312 -6.36 19.36 -8.16
CA ILE A 312 -7.08 20.30 -9.04
C ILE A 312 -7.13 19.69 -10.44
N GLY A 313 -8.31 19.58 -11.01
CA GLY A 313 -8.47 19.00 -12.35
C GLY A 313 -7.98 17.56 -12.47
N GLY A 314 -8.10 16.77 -11.40
CA GLY A 314 -7.64 15.38 -11.36
C GLY A 314 -6.12 15.19 -11.24
N GLN A 315 -5.38 16.24 -10.91
CA GLN A 315 -3.92 16.23 -10.75
C GLN A 315 -3.51 16.77 -9.37
N PRO A 316 -2.43 16.23 -8.75
CA PRO A 316 -1.93 16.74 -7.49
C PRO A 316 -1.46 18.19 -7.63
N SER A 317 -1.72 19.01 -6.62
CA SER A 317 -1.47 20.45 -6.65
C SER A 317 -1.00 20.96 -5.28
N GLY A 318 -0.08 21.93 -5.31
CA GLY A 318 0.41 22.58 -4.10
C GLY A 318 1.31 21.67 -3.23
N LYS A 319 1.46 22.09 -1.97
CA LYS A 319 2.24 21.33 -0.97
C LYS A 319 1.34 20.34 -0.23
N PRO A 320 1.90 19.21 0.25
CA PRO A 320 1.13 18.32 1.10
C PRO A 320 0.81 19.00 2.44
N ILE A 321 -0.32 18.64 3.01
CA ILE A 321 -0.80 19.11 4.32
C ILE A 321 -0.66 17.98 5.32
N ASP A 322 0.01 18.20 6.44
CA ASP A 322 0.04 17.23 7.53
C ASP A 322 -1.36 17.09 8.12
N PHE A 323 -1.96 15.91 8.01
CA PHE A 323 -3.35 15.67 8.44
C PHE A 323 -3.42 14.96 9.79
N VAL A 324 -2.70 13.85 9.97
CA VAL A 324 -2.55 13.17 11.27
C VAL A 324 -1.07 13.07 11.59
N THR A 325 -0.70 13.61 12.74
CA THR A 325 0.68 13.63 13.27
C THR A 325 0.70 13.02 14.68
N GLY A 326 1.88 13.01 15.33
CA GLY A 326 2.02 12.51 16.70
C GLY A 326 2.38 11.02 16.79
N PHE A 327 2.67 10.37 15.67
CA PHE A 327 3.20 8.99 15.68
C PHE A 327 4.63 8.89 16.23
N ARG A 328 5.28 10.03 16.45
CA ARG A 328 6.51 10.16 17.24
C ARG A 328 6.30 11.17 18.35
N ASP A 329 6.78 10.86 19.55
CA ASP A 329 6.70 11.78 20.70
C ASP A 329 7.79 12.88 20.62
N ALA A 330 7.74 13.80 21.59
CA ALA A 330 8.68 14.92 21.68
C ALA A 330 10.14 14.46 21.89
N GLU A 331 10.34 13.30 22.48
CA GLU A 331 11.64 12.67 22.70
C GLU A 331 12.14 11.92 21.45
N GLY A 332 11.36 11.94 20.37
CA GLY A 332 11.67 11.28 19.09
C GLY A 332 11.42 9.77 19.06
N LYS A 333 10.78 9.20 20.08
CA LYS A 333 10.41 7.79 20.10
C LYS A 333 9.19 7.55 19.22
N THR A 334 9.26 6.53 18.39
CA THR A 334 8.13 6.10 17.55
C THR A 334 7.06 5.42 18.40
N ARG A 335 5.84 5.92 18.35
CA ARG A 335 4.65 5.42 19.05
C ARG A 335 3.70 4.68 18.13
N GLY A 336 3.70 5.04 16.86
CA GLY A 336 2.88 4.44 15.82
C GLY A 336 3.53 4.56 14.45
N ARG A 337 3.02 3.80 13.48
CA ARG A 337 3.45 3.81 12.08
C ARG A 337 2.23 3.59 11.18
N PRO A 338 1.69 4.64 10.54
CA PRO A 338 0.52 4.50 9.68
C PRO A 338 0.83 3.65 8.44
N VAL A 339 -0.10 2.79 8.07
CA VAL A 339 -0.03 1.93 6.88
C VAL A 339 -1.18 2.25 5.94
N GLY A 340 -2.26 1.48 6.00
CA GLY A 340 -3.46 1.70 5.21
C GLY A 340 -4.22 2.94 5.66
N VAL A 341 -4.73 3.68 4.70
CA VAL A 341 -5.68 4.77 4.91
C VAL A 341 -6.90 4.53 4.04
N THR A 342 -8.09 4.75 4.58
CA THR A 342 -9.36 4.60 3.85
C THR A 342 -10.34 5.66 4.28
N VAL A 343 -10.93 6.37 3.33
CA VAL A 343 -11.98 7.36 3.61
C VAL A 343 -13.34 6.68 3.60
N ASP A 344 -14.06 6.70 4.71
CA ASP A 344 -15.41 6.16 4.76
C ASP A 344 -16.43 7.07 4.05
N PRO A 345 -17.62 6.60 3.70
CA PRO A 345 -18.66 7.42 3.07
C PRO A 345 -19.13 8.60 3.93
N ARG A 346 -18.98 8.55 5.26
CA ARG A 346 -19.38 9.58 6.21
C ARG A 346 -18.33 10.68 6.38
N GLY A 347 -17.14 10.49 5.79
CA GLY A 347 -16.02 11.44 5.86
C GLY A 347 -15.08 11.20 7.04
N ALA A 348 -15.07 10.02 7.63
CA ALA A 348 -14.03 9.62 8.55
C ALA A 348 -12.82 9.06 7.79
N LEU A 349 -11.62 9.34 8.27
CA LEU A 349 -10.39 8.71 7.78
C LEU A 349 -10.02 7.57 8.72
N ILE A 350 -10.04 6.36 8.19
CA ILE A 350 -9.63 5.14 8.87
C ILE A 350 -8.13 4.95 8.64
N VAL A 351 -7.35 4.78 9.70
CA VAL A 351 -5.89 4.63 9.63
C VAL A 351 -5.46 3.37 10.36
N ALA A 352 -4.83 2.44 9.66
CA ALA A 352 -4.21 1.28 10.28
C ALA A 352 -2.79 1.62 10.76
N ASP A 353 -2.46 1.23 11.99
CA ASP A 353 -1.14 1.41 12.59
C ASP A 353 -0.54 0.04 12.98
N ASP A 354 0.49 -0.40 12.29
CA ASP A 354 1.09 -1.72 12.46
C ASP A 354 2.10 -1.81 13.61
N LEU A 355 2.50 -0.69 14.18
CA LEU A 355 3.36 -0.66 15.36
C LEU A 355 2.54 -0.71 16.66
N SER A 356 1.52 0.14 16.75
CA SER A 356 0.59 0.15 17.91
C SER A 356 -0.42 -1.00 17.85
N ASN A 357 -0.60 -1.64 16.68
CA ASN A 357 -1.59 -2.69 16.43
C ASN A 357 -3.04 -2.21 16.61
N THR A 358 -3.33 -1.02 16.08
CA THR A 358 -4.61 -0.32 16.20
C THR A 358 -5.17 0.11 14.85
N VAL A 359 -6.42 0.43 14.83
CA VAL A 359 -7.09 1.21 13.81
C VAL A 359 -7.79 2.38 14.48
#